data_2b15672831740fb5662ab31f2031152b
#
_entry.id   2b15672831740fb5662ab31f2031152b
#
_cell.length_a   1.000
_cell.length_b   1.000
_cell.length_c   1.000
_cell.angle_alpha   90.00
_cell.angle_beta   90.00
_cell.angle_gamma   90.00
#
_symmetry.space_group_name_H-M   'P 1'
#
loop_
_entity.id
_entity.type
_entity.pdbx_description
1 polymer ?
#
loop_
_entity_poly.entity_id
_entity_poly.type
_entity_poly.pdbx_seq_one_letter_code
_entity_poly.pdbx_strand_id
1 'polypeptide(L)'
;MEFLRENQLDIMLVLSGVCGFIAVFSLIVKNLTPRRKVALTLMDLGAMLLLIFDRYAYIYRGSTSRLGFWMVHISNFIVFSMPLAIIFLFNVYLADLYTNEGGLENPPKRLKIASITAGIGELLIILSQFTGLYYSFDAQNRYQRADGFILCYVIPLVLLILQLSVVIQYREKLNKLKNISLILFTFVPLVASVIQIFAYGISLTNITSVGLVIVLYMLTLMDMNTQIQAAHEHEVKLLKDEQKKMRRMLLQTSSALASAIDAKDRYTHGHSRRVAEYSQMIAEIAGKSDSECWDIYLAGLLHDVGKIGVPDEIINKTSKLSDEEFAKIKEHPTIGRKILKKINMTPYLSVGADYHHERYDGKGYPNGAKGEEIPEIARIIAVADAYDAMTSKRSYREPLPQAVVREEIVKGSGTQFDPRFAEIMLKLIDDDKDYNLKENGDEPY
;
A
#
# COMPACT_ATOMS: atom_id res chain seq x y z
N MET A 1 -43.34 -17.48 -6.41
CA MET A 1 -43.47 -18.83 -5.81
C MET A 1 -43.48 -19.91 -6.89
N GLU A 2 -44.22 -19.77 -7.97
CA GLU A 2 -44.27 -20.74 -9.10
C GLU A 2 -42.90 -20.92 -9.76
N PHE A 3 -42.21 -19.84 -10.13
CA PHE A 3 -40.84 -19.88 -10.66
C PHE A 3 -39.86 -20.66 -9.75
N LEU A 4 -39.91 -20.40 -8.46
CA LEU A 4 -39.03 -21.15 -7.51
C LEU A 4 -39.37 -22.63 -7.44
N ARG A 5 -40.67 -22.98 -7.54
CA ARG A 5 -41.12 -24.37 -7.50
C ARG A 5 -40.65 -25.15 -8.74
N GLU A 6 -40.65 -24.52 -9.89
CA GLU A 6 -40.23 -25.13 -11.16
C GLU A 6 -38.72 -25.28 -11.28
N ASN A 7 -37.99 -24.29 -10.80
CA ASN A 7 -36.51 -24.22 -10.99
C ASN A 7 -35.70 -24.53 -9.73
N GLN A 8 -36.30 -24.93 -8.60
CA GLN A 8 -35.61 -25.08 -7.33
C GLN A 8 -34.45 -26.11 -7.40
N LEU A 9 -34.58 -27.20 -8.16
CA LEU A 9 -33.56 -28.24 -8.26
C LEU A 9 -32.32 -27.75 -8.99
N ASP A 10 -32.46 -26.89 -9.97
CA ASP A 10 -31.35 -26.29 -10.70
C ASP A 10 -30.70 -25.16 -9.88
N ILE A 11 -31.50 -24.36 -9.19
CA ILE A 11 -30.99 -23.35 -8.24
C ILE A 11 -30.16 -24.01 -7.15
N MET A 12 -30.64 -25.12 -6.57
CA MET A 12 -29.89 -25.88 -5.55
C MET A 12 -28.55 -26.38 -6.09
N LEU A 13 -28.53 -26.90 -7.33
CA LEU A 13 -27.31 -27.40 -7.95
C LEU A 13 -26.29 -26.29 -8.19
N VAL A 14 -26.73 -25.17 -8.75
CA VAL A 14 -25.84 -24.02 -9.03
C VAL A 14 -25.29 -23.45 -7.73
N LEU A 15 -26.14 -23.17 -6.73
CA LEU A 15 -25.70 -22.62 -5.45
C LEU A 15 -24.78 -23.59 -4.69
N SER A 16 -25.01 -24.91 -4.76
CA SER A 16 -24.11 -25.89 -4.16
C SER A 16 -22.71 -25.86 -4.79
N GLY A 17 -22.64 -25.72 -6.12
CA GLY A 17 -21.39 -25.58 -6.85
C GLY A 17 -20.63 -24.31 -6.44
N VAL A 18 -21.35 -23.19 -6.31
CA VAL A 18 -20.76 -21.91 -5.83
C VAL A 18 -20.20 -22.06 -4.42
N CYS A 19 -20.93 -22.67 -3.49
CA CYS A 19 -20.45 -22.92 -2.12
C CYS A 19 -19.20 -23.80 -2.10
N GLY A 20 -19.18 -24.88 -2.92
CA GLY A 20 -17.99 -25.74 -3.02
C GLY A 20 -16.77 -24.98 -3.52
N PHE A 21 -16.94 -24.12 -4.53
CA PHE A 21 -15.86 -23.26 -5.04
C PHE A 21 -15.38 -22.29 -3.97
N ILE A 22 -16.29 -21.60 -3.26
CA ILE A 22 -15.97 -20.66 -2.18
C ILE A 22 -15.23 -21.38 -1.05
N ALA A 23 -15.66 -22.59 -0.66
CA ALA A 23 -15.01 -23.36 0.39
C ALA A 23 -13.52 -23.67 0.06
N VAL A 24 -13.22 -24.05 -1.19
CA VAL A 24 -11.85 -24.26 -1.65
C VAL A 24 -11.07 -22.93 -1.66
N PHE A 25 -11.70 -21.87 -2.15
CA PHE A 25 -11.06 -20.55 -2.22
C PHE A 25 -10.77 -19.98 -0.82
N SER A 26 -11.65 -20.20 0.15
CA SER A 26 -11.47 -19.75 1.53
C SER A 26 -10.22 -20.34 2.20
N LEU A 27 -9.74 -21.51 1.78
CA LEU A 27 -8.50 -22.11 2.27
C LEU A 27 -7.26 -21.31 1.90
N ILE A 28 -7.30 -20.56 0.80
CA ILE A 28 -6.17 -19.77 0.27
C ILE A 28 -6.09 -18.39 0.96
N VAL A 29 -7.18 -17.88 1.48
CA VAL A 29 -7.24 -16.56 2.13
C VAL A 29 -6.34 -16.52 3.37
N LYS A 30 -5.36 -15.58 3.41
CA LYS A 30 -4.34 -15.52 4.48
C LYS A 30 -4.70 -14.61 5.66
N ASN A 31 -5.54 -13.61 5.45
CA ASN A 31 -5.76 -12.53 6.41
C ASN A 31 -6.95 -12.75 7.36
N LEU A 32 -7.46 -13.97 7.46
CA LEU A 32 -8.47 -14.37 8.44
C LEU A 32 -7.82 -15.12 9.62
N THR A 33 -8.38 -14.95 10.81
CA THR A 33 -7.97 -15.77 11.94
C THR A 33 -8.23 -17.26 11.63
N PRO A 34 -7.40 -18.20 12.12
CA PRO A 34 -7.58 -19.61 11.82
C PRO A 34 -8.99 -20.13 12.19
N ARG A 35 -9.56 -19.68 13.32
CA ARG A 35 -10.90 -20.07 13.77
C ARG A 35 -11.98 -19.57 12.81
N ARG A 36 -11.90 -18.31 12.39
CA ARG A 36 -12.87 -17.71 11.46
C ARG A 36 -12.79 -18.34 10.08
N LYS A 37 -11.56 -18.59 9.60
CA LYS A 37 -11.31 -19.30 8.35
C LYS A 37 -11.96 -20.67 8.34
N VAL A 38 -11.70 -21.48 9.37
CA VAL A 38 -12.29 -22.81 9.50
C VAL A 38 -13.82 -22.72 9.59
N ALA A 39 -14.37 -21.79 10.37
CA ALA A 39 -15.82 -21.62 10.49
C ALA A 39 -16.47 -21.30 9.14
N LEU A 40 -15.95 -20.33 8.40
CA LEU A 40 -16.46 -19.97 7.05
C LEU A 40 -16.34 -21.14 6.08
N THR A 41 -15.17 -21.79 5.99
CA THR A 41 -14.97 -22.93 5.10
C THR A 41 -15.96 -24.07 5.39
N LEU A 42 -16.17 -24.39 6.67
CA LEU A 42 -17.11 -25.44 7.06
C LEU A 42 -18.57 -25.02 6.84
N MET A 43 -18.91 -23.73 6.98
CA MET A 43 -20.24 -23.21 6.64
C MET A 43 -20.52 -23.38 5.14
N ASP A 44 -19.57 -23.04 4.28
CA ASP A 44 -19.71 -23.22 2.83
C ASP A 44 -19.80 -24.69 2.42
N LEU A 45 -18.99 -25.58 3.01
CA LEU A 45 -19.11 -27.03 2.79
C LEU A 45 -20.44 -27.56 3.30
N GLY A 46 -20.90 -27.15 4.48
CA GLY A 46 -22.20 -27.50 5.01
C GLY A 46 -23.35 -27.03 4.14
N ALA A 47 -23.25 -25.80 3.62
CA ALA A 47 -24.22 -25.23 2.66
C ALA A 47 -24.26 -26.04 1.34
N MET A 48 -23.11 -26.41 0.80
CA MET A 48 -22.98 -27.29 -0.37
C MET A 48 -23.69 -28.61 -0.12
N LEU A 49 -23.36 -29.29 0.99
CA LEU A 49 -23.95 -30.58 1.33
C LEU A 49 -25.46 -30.46 1.54
N LEU A 50 -25.93 -29.43 2.26
CA LEU A 50 -27.34 -29.16 2.47
C LEU A 50 -28.12 -29.14 1.15
N LEU A 51 -27.69 -28.37 0.15
CA LEU A 51 -28.42 -28.26 -1.12
C LEU A 51 -28.30 -29.50 -2.00
N ILE A 52 -27.16 -30.20 -1.99
CA ILE A 52 -26.99 -31.45 -2.73
C ILE A 52 -27.96 -32.50 -2.20
N PHE A 53 -28.01 -32.67 -0.88
CA PHE A 53 -28.88 -33.67 -0.26
C PHE A 53 -30.36 -33.25 -0.26
N ASP A 54 -30.66 -31.97 -0.14
CA ASP A 54 -32.05 -31.47 -0.32
C ASP A 54 -32.55 -31.78 -1.75
N ARG A 55 -31.72 -31.55 -2.76
CA ARG A 55 -31.99 -31.94 -4.16
C ARG A 55 -32.24 -33.45 -4.30
N TYR A 56 -31.42 -34.29 -3.66
CA TYR A 56 -31.59 -35.74 -3.70
C TYR A 56 -32.85 -36.18 -2.95
N ALA A 57 -33.25 -35.55 -1.87
CA ALA A 57 -34.51 -35.84 -1.20
C ALA A 57 -35.71 -35.66 -2.13
N TYR A 58 -35.69 -34.68 -3.04
CA TYR A 58 -36.73 -34.49 -4.06
C TYR A 58 -36.64 -35.53 -5.20
N ILE A 59 -35.43 -35.80 -5.73
CA ILE A 59 -35.23 -36.70 -6.87
C ILE A 59 -35.63 -38.15 -6.53
N TYR A 60 -35.26 -38.61 -5.34
CA TYR A 60 -35.50 -40.01 -4.94
C TYR A 60 -36.82 -40.22 -4.21
N ARG A 61 -37.63 -39.17 -4.04
CA ARG A 61 -38.95 -39.23 -3.35
C ARG A 61 -39.85 -40.27 -4.01
N GLY A 62 -40.28 -41.25 -3.20
CA GLY A 62 -41.17 -42.33 -3.68
C GLY A 62 -40.45 -43.48 -4.42
N SER A 63 -39.13 -43.46 -4.50
CA SER A 63 -38.36 -44.58 -5.06
C SER A 63 -38.30 -45.75 -4.08
N THR A 64 -38.76 -46.92 -4.48
CA THR A 64 -38.76 -48.13 -3.68
C THR A 64 -37.52 -49.02 -3.93
N SER A 65 -36.61 -48.60 -4.82
CA SER A 65 -35.35 -49.27 -5.03
C SER A 65 -34.46 -49.20 -3.80
N ARG A 66 -33.54 -50.21 -3.64
CA ARG A 66 -32.59 -50.22 -2.52
C ARG A 66 -31.77 -48.92 -2.39
N LEU A 67 -31.32 -48.38 -3.55
CA LEU A 67 -30.62 -47.12 -3.61
C LEU A 67 -31.54 -45.96 -3.24
N GLY A 68 -32.75 -45.90 -3.76
CA GLY A 68 -33.75 -44.87 -3.47
C GLY A 68 -34.13 -44.85 -1.99
N PHE A 69 -34.23 -46.00 -1.35
CA PHE A 69 -34.47 -46.09 0.08
C PHE A 69 -33.39 -45.37 0.92
N TRP A 70 -32.12 -45.74 0.67
CA TRP A 70 -31.02 -45.11 1.40
C TRP A 70 -30.86 -43.62 1.08
N MET A 71 -31.01 -43.25 -0.20
CA MET A 71 -30.87 -41.85 -0.60
C MET A 71 -31.92 -40.96 0.06
N VAL A 72 -33.19 -41.38 0.16
CA VAL A 72 -34.21 -40.59 0.84
C VAL A 72 -33.93 -40.45 2.34
N HIS A 73 -33.52 -41.52 3.02
CA HIS A 73 -33.24 -41.47 4.45
C HIS A 73 -32.01 -40.60 4.78
N ILE A 74 -30.90 -40.84 4.10
CA ILE A 74 -29.65 -40.04 4.30
C ILE A 74 -29.90 -38.58 3.96
N SER A 75 -30.56 -38.31 2.81
CA SER A 75 -30.81 -36.94 2.39
C SER A 75 -31.66 -36.16 3.40
N ASN A 76 -32.76 -36.74 3.89
CA ASN A 76 -33.58 -36.07 4.91
C ASN A 76 -32.81 -35.84 6.20
N PHE A 77 -32.02 -36.81 6.68
CA PHE A 77 -31.17 -36.61 7.84
C PHE A 77 -30.24 -35.41 7.69
N ILE A 78 -29.52 -35.33 6.57
CA ILE A 78 -28.60 -34.23 6.29
C ILE A 78 -29.37 -32.88 6.17
N VAL A 79 -30.52 -32.86 5.49
CA VAL A 79 -31.35 -31.63 5.33
C VAL A 79 -31.83 -31.08 6.68
N PHE A 80 -32.07 -31.94 7.68
CA PHE A 80 -32.43 -31.46 9.03
C PHE A 80 -31.22 -31.08 9.88
N SER A 81 -30.08 -31.77 9.76
CA SER A 81 -28.87 -31.56 10.55
C SER A 81 -28.05 -30.34 10.08
N MET A 82 -27.82 -30.20 8.77
CA MET A 82 -26.95 -29.15 8.23
C MET A 82 -27.35 -27.71 8.60
N PRO A 83 -28.63 -27.30 8.64
CA PRO A 83 -29.01 -25.96 9.09
C PRO A 83 -28.53 -25.64 10.52
N LEU A 84 -28.64 -26.60 11.47
CA LEU A 84 -28.15 -26.42 12.83
C LEU A 84 -26.61 -26.33 12.85
N ALA A 85 -25.93 -27.17 12.10
CA ALA A 85 -24.46 -27.14 11.95
C ALA A 85 -23.99 -25.78 11.41
N ILE A 86 -24.64 -25.23 10.38
CA ILE A 86 -24.32 -23.91 9.82
C ILE A 86 -24.53 -22.81 10.87
N ILE A 87 -25.65 -22.83 11.61
CA ILE A 87 -25.93 -21.87 12.69
C ILE A 87 -24.90 -21.99 13.83
N PHE A 88 -24.48 -23.20 14.17
CA PHE A 88 -23.41 -23.42 15.16
C PHE A 88 -22.05 -22.87 14.67
N LEU A 89 -21.68 -23.11 13.43
CA LEU A 89 -20.46 -22.58 12.85
C LEU A 89 -20.47 -21.06 12.75
N PHE A 90 -21.62 -20.48 12.43
CA PHE A 90 -21.80 -19.03 12.51
C PHE A 90 -21.65 -18.50 13.94
N ASN A 91 -22.06 -19.27 14.94
CA ASN A 91 -21.84 -18.92 16.34
C ASN A 91 -20.34 -18.88 16.70
N VAL A 92 -19.55 -19.82 16.17
CA VAL A 92 -18.08 -19.82 16.29
C VAL A 92 -17.47 -18.61 15.58
N TYR A 93 -17.97 -18.28 14.39
CA TYR A 93 -17.58 -17.09 13.64
C TYR A 93 -17.84 -15.80 14.44
N LEU A 94 -19.05 -15.64 15.01
CA LEU A 94 -19.40 -14.48 15.84
C LEU A 94 -18.52 -14.37 17.09
N ALA A 95 -18.25 -15.48 17.75
CA ALA A 95 -17.40 -15.50 18.95
C ALA A 95 -15.99 -14.99 18.62
N ASP A 96 -15.39 -15.48 17.52
CA ASP A 96 -14.08 -15.02 17.06
C ASP A 96 -14.09 -13.55 16.63
N LEU A 97 -15.14 -13.12 15.92
CA LEU A 97 -15.27 -11.75 15.44
C LEU A 97 -15.31 -10.74 16.60
N TYR A 98 -16.13 -10.98 17.60
CA TYR A 98 -16.27 -10.09 18.76
C TYR A 98 -15.06 -10.08 19.67
N THR A 99 -14.33 -11.19 19.82
CA THR A 99 -13.12 -11.21 20.63
C THR A 99 -11.93 -10.56 19.90
N ASN A 100 -11.69 -10.87 18.64
CA ASN A 100 -10.49 -10.41 17.92
C ASN A 100 -10.64 -9.02 17.28
N GLU A 101 -11.84 -8.62 16.85
CA GLU A 101 -12.08 -7.32 16.25
C GLU A 101 -12.97 -6.42 17.10
N GLY A 102 -13.97 -6.98 17.78
CA GLY A 102 -14.87 -6.23 18.67
C GLY A 102 -14.23 -5.83 20.00
N GLY A 103 -13.02 -6.31 20.30
CA GLY A 103 -12.27 -5.98 21.52
C GLY A 103 -12.88 -6.53 22.80
N LEU A 104 -13.62 -7.64 22.75
CA LEU A 104 -14.15 -8.29 23.93
C LEU A 104 -13.15 -9.31 24.47
N GLU A 105 -12.87 -9.29 25.77
CA GLU A 105 -11.98 -10.28 26.42
C GLU A 105 -12.53 -11.71 26.32
N ASN A 106 -13.86 -11.86 26.38
CA ASN A 106 -14.54 -13.14 26.31
C ASN A 106 -15.75 -13.08 25.37
N PRO A 107 -16.09 -14.20 24.68
CA PRO A 107 -17.28 -14.27 23.86
C PRO A 107 -18.54 -14.02 24.68
N PRO A 108 -19.57 -13.36 24.16
CA PRO A 108 -20.84 -13.13 24.83
C PRO A 108 -21.45 -14.43 25.35
N LYS A 109 -21.91 -14.44 26.60
CA LYS A 109 -22.48 -15.67 27.28
C LYS A 109 -23.62 -16.29 26.47
N ARG A 110 -24.44 -15.48 25.77
CA ARG A 110 -25.54 -15.97 24.91
C ARG A 110 -25.03 -16.84 23.74
N LEU A 111 -23.81 -16.60 23.22
CA LEU A 111 -23.22 -17.48 22.21
C LEU A 111 -22.85 -18.88 22.78
N LYS A 112 -22.46 -18.95 24.06
CA LYS A 112 -22.25 -20.25 24.74
C LYS A 112 -23.56 -21.01 24.89
N ILE A 113 -24.63 -20.31 25.30
CA ILE A 113 -25.98 -20.90 25.40
C ILE A 113 -26.40 -21.40 24.00
N ALA A 114 -26.23 -20.60 22.97
CA ALA A 114 -26.57 -21.00 21.61
C ALA A 114 -25.82 -22.24 21.14
N SER A 115 -24.51 -22.38 21.48
CA SER A 115 -23.74 -23.60 21.16
C SER A 115 -24.30 -24.85 21.82
N ILE A 116 -24.68 -24.76 23.11
CA ILE A 116 -25.28 -25.89 23.86
C ILE A 116 -26.63 -26.25 23.26
N THR A 117 -27.49 -25.27 22.98
CA THR A 117 -28.81 -25.46 22.37
C THR A 117 -28.71 -26.12 20.99
N ALA A 118 -27.71 -25.72 20.15
CA ALA A 118 -27.45 -26.37 18.87
C ALA A 118 -27.09 -27.85 19.04
N GLY A 119 -26.23 -28.19 20.02
CA GLY A 119 -25.88 -29.58 20.34
C GLY A 119 -27.10 -30.41 20.78
N ILE A 120 -27.98 -29.83 21.58
CA ILE A 120 -29.25 -30.50 21.97
C ILE A 120 -30.14 -30.71 20.71
N GLY A 121 -30.18 -29.73 19.79
CA GLY A 121 -30.93 -29.85 18.55
C GLY A 121 -30.44 -31.02 17.68
N GLU A 122 -29.11 -31.13 17.49
CA GLU A 122 -28.52 -32.27 16.77
C GLU A 122 -28.83 -33.60 17.41
N LEU A 123 -28.75 -33.70 18.74
CA LEU A 123 -29.09 -34.91 19.46
C LEU A 123 -30.56 -35.31 19.22
N LEU A 124 -31.48 -34.38 19.22
CA LEU A 124 -32.90 -34.63 18.94
C LEU A 124 -33.11 -35.08 17.46
N ILE A 125 -32.36 -34.58 16.49
CA ILE A 125 -32.41 -35.04 15.09
C ILE A 125 -31.93 -36.51 15.02
N ILE A 126 -30.86 -36.85 15.69
CA ILE A 126 -30.36 -38.24 15.77
C ILE A 126 -31.41 -39.16 16.41
N LEU A 127 -31.99 -38.75 17.55
CA LEU A 127 -33.05 -39.50 18.20
C LEU A 127 -34.28 -39.68 17.34
N SER A 128 -34.59 -38.67 16.51
CA SER A 128 -35.74 -38.70 15.60
C SER A 128 -35.59 -39.82 14.52
N GLN A 129 -34.35 -40.25 14.18
CA GLN A 129 -34.15 -41.36 13.26
C GLN A 129 -34.69 -42.69 13.81
N PHE A 130 -34.74 -42.82 15.11
CA PHE A 130 -35.19 -44.06 15.79
C PHE A 130 -36.63 -43.96 16.29
N THR A 131 -37.09 -42.74 16.58
CA THR A 131 -38.41 -42.52 17.20
C THR A 131 -39.46 -42.01 16.21
N GLY A 132 -39.06 -41.55 15.02
CA GLY A 132 -39.95 -40.90 14.11
C GLY A 132 -40.48 -39.55 14.61
N LEU A 133 -39.80 -38.88 15.56
CA LEU A 133 -40.27 -37.64 16.21
C LEU A 133 -40.58 -36.51 15.22
N TYR A 134 -39.68 -36.25 14.29
CA TYR A 134 -39.81 -35.14 13.36
C TYR A 134 -40.48 -35.54 12.04
N TYR A 135 -40.16 -36.73 11.55
CA TYR A 135 -40.69 -37.27 10.32
C TYR A 135 -40.62 -38.79 10.26
N SER A 136 -41.41 -39.35 9.37
CA SER A 136 -41.42 -40.76 9.04
C SER A 136 -41.51 -40.97 7.54
N PHE A 137 -41.44 -42.22 7.09
CA PHE A 137 -41.61 -42.56 5.67
C PHE A 137 -42.74 -43.56 5.55
N ASP A 138 -43.60 -43.35 4.50
CA ASP A 138 -44.68 -44.30 4.20
C ASP A 138 -44.13 -45.55 3.48
N ALA A 139 -45.05 -46.51 3.21
CA ALA A 139 -44.70 -47.76 2.52
C ALA A 139 -44.17 -47.54 1.09
N GLN A 140 -44.40 -46.40 0.48
CA GLN A 140 -43.86 -45.95 -0.81
C GLN A 140 -42.59 -45.11 -0.68
N ASN A 141 -41.91 -45.12 0.51
CA ASN A 141 -40.71 -44.34 0.76
C ASN A 141 -40.89 -42.83 0.51
N ARG A 142 -42.07 -42.27 0.86
CA ARG A 142 -42.38 -40.84 0.80
C ARG A 142 -42.27 -40.24 2.20
N TYR A 143 -41.61 -39.10 2.27
CA TYR A 143 -41.52 -38.31 3.49
C TYR A 143 -42.91 -37.87 4.01
N GLN A 144 -43.12 -38.05 5.29
CA GLN A 144 -44.30 -37.62 6.02
C GLN A 144 -43.87 -36.84 7.28
N ARG A 145 -44.53 -35.69 7.53
CA ARG A 145 -44.32 -34.92 8.77
C ARG A 145 -44.95 -35.71 9.96
N ALA A 146 -44.20 -35.83 11.03
CA ALA A 146 -44.69 -36.39 12.28
C ALA A 146 -45.23 -35.29 13.21
N ASP A 147 -45.85 -35.66 14.32
CA ASP A 147 -46.47 -34.73 15.29
C ASP A 147 -45.45 -33.75 15.91
N GLY A 148 -44.22 -34.20 16.12
CA GLY A 148 -43.11 -33.38 16.62
C GLY A 148 -42.42 -32.49 15.58
N PHE A 149 -42.90 -32.48 14.34
CA PHE A 149 -42.23 -31.74 13.22
C PHE A 149 -41.98 -30.27 13.54
N ILE A 150 -42.89 -29.58 14.26
CA ILE A 150 -42.75 -28.16 14.62
C ILE A 150 -41.46 -27.91 15.44
N LEU A 151 -41.03 -28.86 16.27
CA LEU A 151 -39.85 -28.74 17.11
C LEU A 151 -38.57 -28.56 16.28
N CYS A 152 -38.50 -29.08 15.03
CA CYS A 152 -37.35 -28.91 14.15
C CYS A 152 -37.14 -27.46 13.74
N TYR A 153 -38.17 -26.60 13.80
CA TYR A 153 -38.07 -25.15 13.52
C TYR A 153 -37.82 -24.32 14.78
N VAL A 154 -38.34 -24.79 15.98
CA VAL A 154 -38.24 -24.01 17.23
C VAL A 154 -36.78 -23.80 17.62
N ILE A 155 -35.95 -24.84 17.55
CA ILE A 155 -34.54 -24.73 17.95
C ILE A 155 -33.76 -23.78 17.08
N PRO A 156 -33.73 -23.91 15.73
CA PRO A 156 -33.09 -22.92 14.83
C PRO A 156 -33.58 -21.48 15.05
N LEU A 157 -34.90 -21.28 15.26
CA LEU A 157 -35.45 -19.96 15.53
C LEU A 157 -34.91 -19.36 16.83
N VAL A 158 -34.86 -20.12 17.90
CA VAL A 158 -34.29 -19.69 19.20
C VAL A 158 -32.80 -19.32 19.01
N LEU A 159 -32.03 -20.12 18.28
CA LEU A 159 -30.64 -19.86 18.01
C LEU A 159 -30.43 -18.56 17.23
N LEU A 160 -31.20 -18.33 16.15
CA LEU A 160 -31.12 -17.11 15.35
C LEU A 160 -31.52 -15.87 16.16
N ILE A 161 -32.54 -15.96 17.03
CA ILE A 161 -32.94 -14.88 17.96
C ILE A 161 -31.81 -14.57 18.95
N LEU A 162 -31.18 -15.59 19.57
CA LEU A 162 -30.06 -15.37 20.45
C LEU A 162 -28.89 -14.70 19.76
N GLN A 163 -28.53 -15.15 18.55
CA GLN A 163 -27.44 -14.56 17.76
C GLN A 163 -27.78 -13.12 17.34
N LEU A 164 -28.98 -12.86 16.82
CA LEU A 164 -29.44 -11.52 16.47
C LEU A 164 -29.38 -10.57 17.67
N SER A 165 -29.79 -11.04 18.85
CA SER A 165 -29.72 -10.24 20.09
C SER A 165 -28.30 -9.84 20.47
N VAL A 166 -27.29 -10.69 20.17
CA VAL A 166 -25.87 -10.38 20.36
C VAL A 166 -25.42 -9.37 19.32
N VAL A 167 -25.76 -9.57 18.05
CA VAL A 167 -25.41 -8.66 16.95
C VAL A 167 -25.94 -7.26 17.24
N ILE A 168 -27.19 -7.10 17.66
CA ILE A 168 -27.81 -5.80 17.99
C ILE A 168 -27.10 -5.16 19.20
N GLN A 169 -26.83 -5.93 20.25
CA GLN A 169 -26.20 -5.42 21.47
C GLN A 169 -24.80 -4.86 21.22
N TYR A 170 -24.01 -5.54 20.38
CA TYR A 170 -22.60 -5.20 20.14
C TYR A 170 -22.35 -4.51 18.79
N ARG A 171 -23.41 -3.95 18.15
CA ARG A 171 -23.32 -3.32 16.84
C ARG A 171 -22.29 -2.18 16.74
N GLU A 172 -22.05 -1.45 17.84
CA GLU A 172 -21.09 -0.33 17.89
C GLU A 172 -19.64 -0.79 17.93
N LYS A 173 -19.39 -2.08 18.18
CA LYS A 173 -18.06 -2.67 18.21
C LYS A 173 -17.48 -3.02 16.82
N LEU A 174 -18.33 -3.03 15.81
CA LEU A 174 -17.97 -3.40 14.45
C LEU A 174 -18.34 -2.31 13.45
N ASN A 175 -17.69 -2.32 12.29
CA ASN A 175 -18.02 -1.38 11.23
C ASN A 175 -19.43 -1.64 10.61
N LYS A 176 -19.93 -0.66 9.85
CA LYS A 176 -21.27 -0.71 9.26
C LYS A 176 -21.48 -1.92 8.34
N LEU A 177 -20.47 -2.25 7.51
CA LEU A 177 -20.57 -3.34 6.54
C LEU A 177 -20.72 -4.71 7.23
N LYS A 178 -19.91 -4.97 8.28
CA LYS A 178 -20.02 -6.18 9.12
C LYS A 178 -21.40 -6.27 9.78
N ASN A 179 -21.85 -5.20 10.40
CA ASN A 179 -23.15 -5.20 11.05
C ASN A 179 -24.29 -5.55 10.10
N ILE A 180 -24.28 -4.98 8.88
CA ILE A 180 -25.29 -5.30 7.86
C ILE A 180 -25.25 -6.78 7.51
N SER A 181 -24.06 -7.34 7.26
CA SER A 181 -23.92 -8.76 6.90
C SER A 181 -24.40 -9.70 8.01
N LEU A 182 -24.09 -9.38 9.27
CA LEU A 182 -24.50 -10.19 10.44
C LEU A 182 -26.03 -10.11 10.68
N ILE A 183 -26.61 -8.92 10.53
CA ILE A 183 -28.07 -8.74 10.65
C ILE A 183 -28.78 -9.51 9.53
N LEU A 184 -28.33 -9.40 8.28
CA LEU A 184 -28.90 -10.15 7.17
C LEU A 184 -28.84 -11.65 7.41
N PHE A 185 -27.69 -12.15 7.85
CA PHE A 185 -27.48 -13.58 8.09
C PHE A 185 -28.38 -14.15 9.20
N THR A 186 -28.74 -13.36 10.20
CA THR A 186 -29.59 -13.80 11.30
C THR A 186 -31.06 -13.53 11.06
N PHE A 187 -31.41 -12.39 10.49
CA PHE A 187 -32.80 -11.95 10.34
C PHE A 187 -33.51 -12.62 9.14
N VAL A 188 -32.84 -12.73 7.99
CA VAL A 188 -33.50 -13.26 6.77
C VAL A 188 -33.86 -14.75 6.91
N PRO A 189 -33.00 -15.66 7.44
CA PRO A 189 -33.38 -17.04 7.66
C PRO A 189 -34.50 -17.19 8.71
N LEU A 190 -34.55 -16.30 9.71
CA LEU A 190 -35.62 -16.26 10.69
C LEU A 190 -36.98 -16.03 10.01
N VAL A 191 -37.07 -15.01 9.14
CA VAL A 191 -38.27 -14.72 8.36
C VAL A 191 -38.58 -15.87 7.40
N ALA A 192 -37.58 -16.40 6.69
CA ALA A 192 -37.74 -17.52 5.76
C ALA A 192 -38.27 -18.77 6.46
N SER A 193 -37.79 -19.06 7.69
CA SER A 193 -38.23 -20.20 8.50
C SER A 193 -39.70 -20.09 8.91
N VAL A 194 -40.16 -18.87 9.27
CA VAL A 194 -41.59 -18.64 9.58
C VAL A 194 -42.45 -18.85 8.34
N ILE A 195 -42.05 -18.32 7.17
CA ILE A 195 -42.77 -18.52 5.91
C ILE A 195 -42.78 -20.02 5.53
N GLN A 196 -41.69 -20.75 5.74
CA GLN A 196 -41.56 -22.17 5.41
C GLN A 196 -42.56 -23.05 6.16
N ILE A 197 -42.96 -22.68 7.37
CA ILE A 197 -44.00 -23.43 8.14
C ILE A 197 -45.31 -23.49 7.31
N PHE A 198 -45.64 -22.45 6.60
CA PHE A 198 -46.88 -22.34 5.78
C PHE A 198 -46.67 -22.74 4.30
N ALA A 199 -45.44 -22.67 3.79
CA ALA A 199 -45.09 -22.98 2.40
C ALA A 199 -44.65 -24.43 2.24
N TYR A 200 -45.56 -25.32 1.81
CA TYR A 200 -45.23 -26.73 1.57
C TYR A 200 -44.66 -26.96 0.16
N GLY A 201 -43.61 -27.79 0.08
CA GLY A 201 -43.02 -28.24 -1.19
C GLY A 201 -42.00 -27.32 -1.82
N ILE A 202 -41.51 -26.32 -1.11
CA ILE A 202 -40.39 -25.42 -1.52
C ILE A 202 -39.37 -25.39 -0.38
N SER A 203 -38.09 -25.53 -0.68
CA SER A 203 -37.00 -25.43 0.29
C SER A 203 -36.51 -23.98 0.47
N LEU A 204 -37.45 -23.07 0.81
CA LEU A 204 -37.17 -21.64 0.91
C LEU A 204 -36.08 -21.32 1.94
N THR A 205 -36.17 -21.90 3.13
CA THR A 205 -35.20 -21.68 4.23
C THR A 205 -33.80 -22.13 3.83
N ASN A 206 -33.65 -23.30 3.19
CA ASN A 206 -32.36 -23.84 2.81
C ASN A 206 -31.71 -22.98 1.73
N ILE A 207 -32.46 -22.62 0.69
CA ILE A 207 -31.96 -21.76 -0.41
C ILE A 207 -31.55 -20.37 0.11
N THR A 208 -32.36 -19.76 0.98
CA THR A 208 -32.05 -18.42 1.53
C THR A 208 -30.86 -18.48 2.51
N SER A 209 -30.77 -19.50 3.37
CA SER A 209 -29.63 -19.65 4.28
C SER A 209 -28.33 -19.83 3.54
N VAL A 210 -28.33 -20.65 2.49
CA VAL A 210 -27.12 -20.85 1.66
C VAL A 210 -26.76 -19.57 0.88
N GLY A 211 -27.73 -18.89 0.29
CA GLY A 211 -27.48 -17.59 -0.33
C GLY A 211 -26.84 -16.59 0.62
N LEU A 212 -27.23 -16.60 1.90
CA LEU A 212 -26.63 -15.73 2.92
C LEU A 212 -25.25 -16.17 3.39
N VAL A 213 -24.93 -17.46 3.38
CA VAL A 213 -23.55 -17.93 3.61
C VAL A 213 -22.63 -17.31 2.54
N ILE A 214 -23.04 -17.37 1.27
CA ILE A 214 -22.30 -16.75 0.15
C ILE A 214 -22.17 -15.23 0.36
N VAL A 215 -23.27 -14.54 0.69
CA VAL A 215 -23.25 -13.09 0.94
C VAL A 215 -22.36 -12.73 2.13
N LEU A 216 -22.40 -13.48 3.23
CA LEU A 216 -21.55 -13.28 4.39
C LEU A 216 -20.08 -13.38 4.02
N TYR A 217 -19.73 -14.41 3.24
CA TYR A 217 -18.35 -14.58 2.75
C TYR A 217 -17.91 -13.42 1.87
N MET A 218 -18.74 -13.00 0.89
CA MET A 218 -18.42 -11.89 -0.01
C MET A 218 -18.23 -10.57 0.76
N LEU A 219 -19.14 -10.27 1.70
CA LEU A 219 -19.04 -9.06 2.53
C LEU A 219 -17.81 -9.10 3.47
N THR A 220 -17.45 -10.29 3.96
CA THR A 220 -16.22 -10.47 4.74
C THR A 220 -14.98 -10.18 3.91
N LEU A 221 -14.93 -10.65 2.65
CA LEU A 221 -13.82 -10.35 1.72
C LEU A 221 -13.76 -8.86 1.36
N MET A 222 -14.92 -8.22 1.11
CA MET A 222 -14.97 -6.78 0.81
C MET A 222 -14.44 -5.95 1.97
N ASP A 223 -14.84 -6.26 3.20
CA ASP A 223 -14.35 -5.58 4.39
C ASP A 223 -12.83 -5.75 4.57
N MET A 224 -12.35 -6.98 4.40
CA MET A 224 -10.92 -7.28 4.45
C MET A 224 -10.12 -6.50 3.40
N ASN A 225 -10.61 -6.44 2.15
CA ASN A 225 -9.98 -5.69 1.09
C ASN A 225 -9.91 -4.19 1.42
N THR A 226 -10.99 -3.62 1.97
CA THR A 226 -11.03 -2.21 2.41
C THR A 226 -9.99 -1.94 3.50
N GLN A 227 -9.82 -2.84 4.47
CA GLN A 227 -8.82 -2.70 5.53
C GLN A 227 -7.39 -2.78 4.98
N ILE A 228 -7.12 -3.71 4.05
CA ILE A 228 -5.82 -3.84 3.40
C ILE A 228 -5.47 -2.58 2.61
N GLN A 229 -6.42 -2.04 1.85
CA GLN A 229 -6.21 -0.80 1.10
C GLN A 229 -5.91 0.39 2.03
N ALA A 230 -6.67 0.56 3.10
CA ALA A 230 -6.45 1.64 4.07
C ALA A 230 -5.07 1.52 4.76
N ALA A 231 -4.65 0.31 5.12
CA ALA A 231 -3.32 0.06 5.69
C ALA A 231 -2.21 0.38 4.68
N HIS A 232 -2.37 -0.03 3.42
CA HIS A 232 -1.40 0.25 2.35
C HIS A 232 -1.28 1.76 2.06
N GLU A 233 -2.39 2.48 1.98
CA GLU A 233 -2.39 3.94 1.79
C GLU A 233 -1.66 4.65 2.95
N HIS A 234 -1.88 4.19 4.18
CA HIS A 234 -1.19 4.72 5.34
C HIS A 234 0.32 4.47 5.29
N GLU A 235 0.75 3.25 4.93
CA GLU A 235 2.16 2.89 4.75
C GLU A 235 2.83 3.74 3.67
N VAL A 236 2.20 3.89 2.51
CA VAL A 236 2.71 4.73 1.41
C VAL A 236 2.86 6.19 1.86
N LYS A 237 1.92 6.71 2.65
CA LYS A 237 2.01 8.07 3.19
C LYS A 237 3.20 8.21 4.14
N LEU A 238 3.38 7.26 5.07
CA LEU A 238 4.53 7.26 5.99
C LEU A 238 5.87 7.24 5.24
N LEU A 239 6.01 6.36 4.25
CA LEU A 239 7.22 6.26 3.43
C LEU A 239 7.53 7.57 2.68
N LYS A 240 6.50 8.24 2.13
CA LYS A 240 6.65 9.55 1.49
C LYS A 240 7.10 10.63 2.48
N ASP A 241 6.58 10.62 3.69
CA ASP A 241 6.95 11.60 4.73
C ASP A 241 8.37 11.35 5.24
N GLU A 242 8.79 10.09 5.39
CA GLU A 242 10.18 9.73 5.70
C GLU A 242 11.14 10.15 4.59
N GLN A 243 10.79 9.91 3.33
CA GLN A 243 11.59 10.34 2.18
C GLN A 243 11.77 11.87 2.17
N LYS A 244 10.70 12.64 2.44
CA LYS A 244 10.79 14.10 2.54
C LYS A 244 11.71 14.55 3.69
N LYS A 245 11.60 13.90 4.85
CA LYS A 245 12.49 14.20 6.00
C LYS A 245 13.95 13.92 5.66
N MET A 246 14.22 12.79 5.02
CA MET A 246 15.57 12.41 4.61
C MET A 246 16.16 13.41 3.60
N ARG A 247 15.38 13.83 2.58
CA ARG A 247 15.81 14.87 1.63
C ARG A 247 16.12 16.19 2.33
N ARG A 248 15.28 16.64 3.26
CA ARG A 248 15.54 17.86 4.06
C ARG A 248 16.80 17.75 4.89
N MET A 249 16.99 16.62 5.58
CA MET A 249 18.19 16.36 6.37
C MET A 249 19.45 16.40 5.50
N LEU A 250 19.42 15.74 4.34
CA LEU A 250 20.54 15.74 3.40
C LEU A 250 20.86 17.17 2.94
N LEU A 251 19.84 17.95 2.56
CA LEU A 251 20.03 19.33 2.15
C LEU A 251 20.63 20.18 3.28
N GLN A 252 20.07 20.12 4.48
CA GLN A 252 20.55 20.89 5.64
C GLN A 252 22.00 20.53 6.00
N THR A 253 22.32 19.23 5.99
CA THR A 253 23.68 18.77 6.30
C THR A 253 24.66 19.21 5.20
N SER A 254 24.29 19.10 3.94
CA SER A 254 25.11 19.53 2.80
C SER A 254 25.30 21.05 2.83
N SER A 255 24.24 21.81 3.11
CA SER A 255 24.31 23.29 3.23
C SER A 255 25.21 23.71 4.40
N ALA A 256 25.10 23.06 5.55
CA ALA A 256 25.98 23.34 6.69
C ALA A 256 27.46 23.04 6.38
N LEU A 257 27.73 21.94 5.65
CA LEU A 257 29.08 21.60 5.22
C LEU A 257 29.60 22.64 4.20
N ALA A 258 28.80 23.01 3.20
CA ALA A 258 29.15 24.03 2.22
C ALA A 258 29.43 25.39 2.92
N SER A 259 28.58 25.82 3.83
CA SER A 259 28.79 27.04 4.62
C SER A 259 30.08 26.99 5.44
N ALA A 260 30.44 25.84 6.01
CA ALA A 260 31.70 25.67 6.74
C ALA A 260 32.93 25.79 5.81
N ILE A 261 32.81 25.35 4.57
CA ILE A 261 33.88 25.49 3.55
C ILE A 261 33.94 26.94 3.05
N ASP A 262 32.80 27.57 2.77
CA ASP A 262 32.74 28.96 2.37
C ASP A 262 33.32 29.88 3.48
N ALA A 263 33.08 29.58 4.77
CA ALA A 263 33.65 30.32 5.90
C ALA A 263 35.19 30.21 6.00
N LYS A 264 35.79 29.15 5.46
CA LYS A 264 37.25 28.98 5.38
C LYS A 264 37.88 29.93 4.36
N ASP A 265 37.20 30.21 3.25
CA ASP A 265 37.59 31.15 2.21
C ASP A 265 36.80 32.45 2.41
N ARG A 266 37.41 33.45 2.99
CA ARG A 266 36.79 34.74 3.40
C ARG A 266 36.04 35.45 2.28
N TYR A 267 36.20 35.06 1.04
CA TYR A 267 35.67 35.72 -0.15
C TYR A 267 34.59 34.90 -0.85
N THR A 268 34.19 33.77 -0.29
CA THR A 268 33.23 32.85 -0.93
C THR A 268 31.93 32.68 -0.13
N HIS A 269 31.57 33.70 0.68
CA HIS A 269 30.31 33.63 1.45
C HIS A 269 29.11 33.40 0.52
N GLY A 270 28.36 32.28 0.76
CA GLY A 270 27.21 31.90 -0.05
C GLY A 270 27.49 31.46 -1.48
N HIS A 271 28.76 31.41 -1.90
CA HIS A 271 29.20 30.97 -3.22
C HIS A 271 28.68 29.57 -3.57
N SER A 272 28.96 28.59 -2.69
CA SER A 272 28.53 27.20 -2.94
C SER A 272 27.03 27.07 -3.18
N ARG A 273 26.22 27.84 -2.46
CA ARG A 273 24.76 27.88 -2.63
C ARG A 273 24.37 28.49 -3.97
N ARG A 274 24.95 29.64 -4.36
CA ARG A 274 24.65 30.30 -5.62
C ARG A 274 25.05 29.44 -6.82
N VAL A 275 26.24 28.82 -6.77
CA VAL A 275 26.68 27.86 -7.80
C VAL A 275 25.69 26.70 -7.94
N ALA A 276 25.18 26.16 -6.82
CA ALA A 276 24.16 25.11 -6.83
C ALA A 276 22.85 25.59 -7.50
N GLU A 277 22.37 26.78 -7.17
CA GLU A 277 21.17 27.39 -7.75
C GLU A 277 21.31 27.62 -9.26
N TYR A 278 22.43 28.20 -9.70
CA TYR A 278 22.69 28.39 -11.15
C TYR A 278 22.82 27.05 -11.88
N SER A 279 23.51 26.07 -11.29
CA SER A 279 23.64 24.75 -11.87
C SER A 279 22.27 24.07 -12.05
N GLN A 280 21.37 24.21 -11.08
CA GLN A 280 20.00 23.69 -11.17
C GLN A 280 19.23 24.40 -12.28
N MET A 281 19.28 25.74 -12.35
CA MET A 281 18.60 26.51 -13.42
C MET A 281 19.07 26.07 -14.81
N ILE A 282 20.37 25.86 -14.99
CA ILE A 282 20.95 25.39 -16.28
C ILE A 282 20.40 23.98 -16.56
N ALA A 283 20.33 23.09 -15.56
CA ALA A 283 19.86 21.73 -15.72
C ALA A 283 18.36 21.68 -16.09
N GLU A 284 17.52 22.50 -15.46
CA GLU A 284 16.09 22.63 -15.75
C GLU A 284 15.85 23.06 -17.21
N ILE A 285 16.55 24.09 -17.67
CA ILE A 285 16.46 24.56 -19.07
C ILE A 285 17.03 23.53 -20.05
N ALA A 286 18.04 22.75 -19.63
CA ALA A 286 18.57 21.63 -20.41
C ALA A 286 17.62 20.43 -20.51
N GLY A 287 16.46 20.46 -19.84
CA GLY A 287 15.43 19.43 -19.89
C GLY A 287 15.72 18.21 -18.98
N LYS A 288 16.49 18.40 -17.92
CA LYS A 288 16.75 17.36 -16.93
C LYS A 288 15.51 17.09 -16.06
N SER A 289 15.39 15.87 -15.58
CA SER A 289 14.33 15.49 -14.62
C SER A 289 14.56 16.14 -13.27
N ASP A 290 13.49 16.26 -12.45
CA ASP A 290 13.56 16.81 -11.07
C ASP A 290 14.62 16.11 -10.23
N SER A 291 14.82 14.80 -10.43
CA SER A 291 15.86 14.04 -9.72
C SER A 291 17.26 14.42 -10.15
N GLU A 292 17.50 14.56 -11.47
CA GLU A 292 18.79 14.98 -11.99
C GLU A 292 19.10 16.43 -11.60
N CYS A 293 18.11 17.33 -11.64
CA CYS A 293 18.25 18.71 -11.17
C CYS A 293 18.65 18.77 -9.69
N TRP A 294 18.04 17.93 -8.86
CA TRP A 294 18.41 17.79 -7.46
C TRP A 294 19.86 17.30 -7.27
N ASP A 295 20.26 16.30 -8.03
CA ASP A 295 21.61 15.74 -7.99
C ASP A 295 22.66 16.77 -8.39
N ILE A 296 22.36 17.53 -9.43
CA ILE A 296 23.21 18.64 -9.93
C ILE A 296 23.29 19.75 -8.88
N TYR A 297 22.17 20.12 -8.26
CA TYR A 297 22.14 21.08 -7.16
C TYR A 297 23.08 20.70 -6.02
N LEU A 298 22.97 19.45 -5.52
CA LEU A 298 23.80 18.97 -4.42
C LEU A 298 25.28 18.89 -4.82
N ALA A 299 25.58 18.52 -6.06
CA ALA A 299 26.96 18.47 -6.56
C ALA A 299 27.55 19.88 -6.68
N GLY A 300 26.78 20.86 -7.16
CA GLY A 300 27.18 22.26 -7.14
C GLY A 300 27.39 22.81 -5.73
N LEU A 301 26.53 22.42 -4.78
CA LEU A 301 26.66 22.83 -3.37
C LEU A 301 27.93 22.33 -2.70
N LEU A 302 28.43 21.16 -3.11
CA LEU A 302 29.59 20.49 -2.49
C LEU A 302 30.83 20.45 -3.42
N HIS A 303 30.83 21.14 -4.57
CA HIS A 303 31.91 21.08 -5.55
C HIS A 303 33.27 21.43 -4.93
N ASP A 304 33.29 22.41 -4.06
CA ASP A 304 34.47 22.99 -3.41
C ASP A 304 34.84 22.36 -2.06
N VAL A 305 34.18 21.28 -1.63
CA VAL A 305 34.41 20.65 -0.31
C VAL A 305 35.90 20.31 -0.06
N GLY A 306 36.65 20.06 -1.13
CA GLY A 306 38.10 19.77 -1.05
C GLY A 306 38.98 20.93 -0.61
N LYS A 307 38.49 22.16 -0.62
CA LYS A 307 39.18 23.34 -0.05
C LYS A 307 39.54 23.16 1.43
N ILE A 308 38.87 22.26 2.14
CA ILE A 308 39.23 21.89 3.52
C ILE A 308 40.69 21.38 3.63
N GLY A 309 41.24 20.78 2.57
CA GLY A 309 42.59 20.31 2.53
C GLY A 309 43.64 21.35 2.13
N VAL A 310 43.23 22.56 1.70
CA VAL A 310 44.16 23.64 1.32
C VAL A 310 44.50 24.46 2.56
N PRO A 311 45.80 24.80 2.83
CA PRO A 311 46.16 25.65 3.96
C PRO A 311 45.51 27.03 3.93
N ASP A 312 45.08 27.54 5.10
CA ASP A 312 44.39 28.82 5.21
C ASP A 312 45.21 30.01 4.76
N GLU A 313 46.53 29.93 4.94
CA GLU A 313 47.50 30.96 4.53
C GLU A 313 47.55 31.11 3.00
N ILE A 314 47.29 30.01 2.27
CA ILE A 314 47.29 30.01 0.81
C ILE A 314 45.92 30.47 0.28
N ILE A 315 44.84 29.92 0.83
CA ILE A 315 43.49 30.21 0.32
C ILE A 315 43.07 31.69 0.57
N ASN A 316 43.54 32.26 1.71
CA ASN A 316 43.21 33.64 2.09
C ASN A 316 44.33 34.66 1.75
N LYS A 317 45.32 34.26 0.92
CA LYS A 317 46.41 35.13 0.54
C LYS A 317 45.91 36.28 -0.36
N THR A 318 46.22 37.51 0.01
CA THR A 318 45.81 38.72 -0.74
C THR A 318 46.79 39.14 -1.85
N SER A 319 48.02 38.58 -1.80
CA SER A 319 49.02 38.82 -2.86
C SER A 319 49.00 37.72 -3.93
N LYS A 320 49.67 37.90 -5.05
CA LYS A 320 49.74 36.89 -6.11
C LYS A 320 50.34 35.60 -5.59
N LEU A 321 49.71 34.47 -5.88
CA LEU A 321 50.17 33.14 -5.52
C LEU A 321 51.43 32.78 -6.30
N SER A 322 52.37 32.03 -5.67
CA SER A 322 53.43 31.34 -6.38
C SER A 322 52.90 30.14 -7.17
N ASP A 323 53.73 29.59 -8.08
CA ASP A 323 53.34 28.38 -8.83
C ASP A 323 53.12 27.17 -7.89
N GLU A 324 53.92 27.03 -6.81
CA GLU A 324 53.79 26.00 -5.81
C GLU A 324 52.52 26.16 -4.95
N GLU A 325 52.15 27.38 -4.58
CA GLU A 325 50.91 27.70 -3.87
C GLU A 325 49.70 27.43 -4.76
N PHE A 326 49.75 27.81 -6.01
CA PHE A 326 48.68 27.54 -6.97
C PHE A 326 48.53 26.01 -7.23
N ALA A 327 49.64 25.27 -7.29
CA ALA A 327 49.58 23.81 -7.38
C ALA A 327 48.84 23.18 -6.21
N LYS A 328 48.99 23.70 -4.98
CA LYS A 328 48.24 23.23 -3.80
C LYS A 328 46.74 23.53 -3.90
N ILE A 329 46.37 24.70 -4.43
CA ILE A 329 44.95 25.00 -4.67
C ILE A 329 44.37 24.00 -5.69
N LYS A 330 45.11 23.65 -6.75
CA LYS A 330 44.66 22.67 -7.76
C LYS A 330 44.42 21.25 -7.23
N GLU A 331 44.83 20.95 -5.99
CA GLU A 331 44.58 19.66 -5.37
C GLU A 331 43.16 19.52 -4.84
N HIS A 332 42.40 20.63 -4.60
CA HIS A 332 41.08 20.57 -3.97
C HIS A 332 40.08 19.70 -4.73
N PRO A 333 40.02 19.64 -6.08
CA PRO A 333 39.09 18.74 -6.76
C PRO A 333 39.36 17.27 -6.42
N THR A 334 40.64 16.87 -6.42
CA THR A 334 41.02 15.50 -6.06
C THR A 334 40.76 15.20 -4.59
N ILE A 335 40.96 16.16 -3.69
CA ILE A 335 40.64 16.02 -2.26
C ILE A 335 39.12 15.90 -2.08
N GLY A 336 38.33 16.76 -2.76
CA GLY A 336 36.88 16.74 -2.77
C GLY A 336 36.33 15.39 -3.23
N ARG A 337 36.85 14.87 -4.34
CA ARG A 337 36.55 13.50 -4.80
C ARG A 337 36.81 12.45 -3.71
N LYS A 338 37.93 12.48 -3.05
CA LYS A 338 38.29 11.53 -2.00
C LYS A 338 37.34 11.60 -0.80
N ILE A 339 36.86 12.79 -0.43
CA ILE A 339 35.90 13.01 0.63
C ILE A 339 34.53 12.48 0.23
N LEU A 340 34.00 12.92 -0.92
CA LEU A 340 32.65 12.64 -1.36
C LEU A 340 32.46 11.20 -1.86
N LYS A 341 33.52 10.54 -2.35
CA LYS A 341 33.47 9.13 -2.74
C LYS A 341 33.09 8.19 -1.58
N LYS A 342 33.22 8.64 -0.32
CA LYS A 342 32.76 7.89 0.85
C LYS A 342 31.23 7.80 0.93
N ILE A 343 30.52 8.66 0.20
CA ILE A 343 29.06 8.67 0.11
C ILE A 343 28.65 7.82 -1.11
N ASN A 344 28.62 6.50 -0.93
CA ASN A 344 28.43 5.54 -2.02
C ASN A 344 27.05 5.67 -2.73
N MET A 345 26.04 6.21 -2.05
CA MET A 345 24.69 6.37 -2.58
C MET A 345 24.56 7.51 -3.62
N THR A 346 25.53 8.40 -3.69
CA THR A 346 25.50 9.62 -4.51
C THR A 346 26.83 9.84 -5.24
N PRO A 347 27.18 8.97 -6.20
CA PRO A 347 28.48 9.03 -6.89
C PRO A 347 28.70 10.34 -7.67
N TYR A 348 27.62 10.99 -8.10
CA TYR A 348 27.65 12.26 -8.82
C TYR A 348 28.29 13.41 -8.02
N LEU A 349 28.22 13.39 -6.69
CA LEU A 349 28.88 14.39 -5.83
C LEU A 349 30.39 14.38 -6.01
N SER A 350 30.97 13.19 -5.99
CA SER A 350 32.43 13.04 -6.17
C SER A 350 32.89 13.41 -7.59
N VAL A 351 32.01 13.21 -8.58
CA VAL A 351 32.24 13.57 -9.98
C VAL A 351 32.20 15.08 -10.16
N GLY A 352 31.19 15.74 -9.61
CA GLY A 352 31.08 17.22 -9.63
C GLY A 352 32.34 17.87 -9.03
N ALA A 353 32.76 17.40 -7.86
CA ALA A 353 33.96 17.93 -7.20
C ALA A 353 35.27 17.67 -7.97
N ASP A 354 35.40 16.51 -8.64
CA ASP A 354 36.64 16.13 -9.32
C ASP A 354 36.84 16.88 -10.67
N TYR A 355 35.73 17.19 -11.38
CA TYR A 355 35.81 17.64 -12.76
C TYR A 355 35.35 19.10 -13.00
N HIS A 356 34.89 19.86 -11.99
CA HIS A 356 34.34 21.21 -12.20
C HIS A 356 35.37 22.23 -12.71
N HIS A 357 36.67 21.98 -12.57
CA HIS A 357 37.74 22.78 -13.12
C HIS A 357 38.32 22.24 -14.44
N GLU A 358 37.73 21.16 -14.97
CA GLU A 358 38.06 20.76 -16.33
C GLU A 358 37.55 21.77 -17.35
N ARG A 359 38.27 21.91 -18.44
CA ARG A 359 37.91 22.84 -19.52
C ARG A 359 37.55 22.04 -20.76
N TYR A 360 36.56 22.50 -21.47
CA TYR A 360 36.07 21.84 -22.69
C TYR A 360 37.18 21.65 -23.75
N ASP A 361 38.20 22.53 -23.77
CA ASP A 361 39.38 22.44 -24.65
C ASP A 361 40.49 21.47 -24.15
N GLY A 362 40.30 20.85 -22.96
CA GLY A 362 41.24 19.91 -22.36
C GLY A 362 42.42 20.55 -21.61
N LYS A 363 42.41 21.88 -21.43
CA LYS A 363 43.45 22.62 -20.69
C LYS A 363 43.13 22.82 -19.22
N GLY A 364 42.12 22.08 -18.69
CA GLY A 364 41.70 22.11 -17.32
C GLY A 364 42.56 21.23 -16.41
N TYR A 365 42.09 21.03 -15.19
CA TYR A 365 42.71 20.17 -14.18
C TYR A 365 41.62 19.50 -13.35
N PRO A 366 41.90 18.38 -12.63
CA PRO A 366 43.18 17.71 -12.47
C PRO A 366 43.50 16.67 -13.55
N ASN A 367 42.50 16.23 -14.36
CA ASN A 367 42.63 15.07 -15.23
C ASN A 367 42.98 15.46 -16.68
N GLY A 368 42.75 16.72 -17.11
CA GLY A 368 42.91 17.18 -18.47
C GLY A 368 41.87 16.59 -19.44
N ALA A 369 40.68 16.24 -18.95
CA ALA A 369 39.58 15.70 -19.73
C ALA A 369 39.06 16.75 -20.73
N LYS A 370 38.61 16.33 -21.93
CA LYS A 370 38.24 17.22 -23.05
C LYS A 370 36.84 16.88 -23.56
N GLY A 371 36.09 17.95 -23.90
CA GLY A 371 34.79 17.79 -24.52
C GLY A 371 33.82 16.99 -23.66
N GLU A 372 33.19 15.97 -24.26
CA GLU A 372 32.23 15.10 -23.58
C GLU A 372 32.85 14.03 -22.66
N GLU A 373 34.16 13.88 -22.63
CA GLU A 373 34.85 13.09 -21.62
C GLU A 373 34.67 13.70 -20.22
N ILE A 374 34.40 15.02 -20.15
CA ILE A 374 34.02 15.70 -18.91
C ILE A 374 32.58 15.33 -18.60
N PRO A 375 32.28 14.75 -17.44
CA PRO A 375 30.92 14.43 -17.06
C PRO A 375 29.98 15.65 -17.14
N GLU A 376 28.78 15.45 -17.65
CA GLU A 376 27.82 16.52 -17.93
C GLU A 376 27.57 17.41 -16.71
N ILE A 377 27.42 16.81 -15.52
CA ILE A 377 27.22 17.53 -14.26
C ILE A 377 28.37 18.52 -13.98
N ALA A 378 29.61 18.13 -14.25
CA ALA A 378 30.77 18.99 -14.05
C ALA A 378 30.83 20.11 -15.07
N ARG A 379 30.42 19.86 -16.34
CA ARG A 379 30.31 20.89 -17.37
C ARG A 379 29.29 21.98 -17.04
N ILE A 380 28.17 21.57 -16.39
CA ILE A 380 27.15 22.49 -15.87
C ILE A 380 27.74 23.33 -14.73
N ILE A 381 28.37 22.68 -13.73
CA ILE A 381 28.95 23.36 -12.57
C ILE A 381 30.03 24.33 -13.00
N ALA A 382 30.89 23.99 -13.97
CA ALA A 382 31.96 24.85 -14.45
C ALA A 382 31.47 26.20 -15.00
N VAL A 383 30.33 26.22 -15.72
CA VAL A 383 29.72 27.46 -16.20
C VAL A 383 29.12 28.26 -15.05
N ALA A 384 28.41 27.59 -14.12
CA ALA A 384 27.79 28.21 -12.96
C ALA A 384 28.82 28.82 -12.01
N ASP A 385 29.91 28.11 -11.73
CA ASP A 385 31.02 28.57 -10.89
C ASP A 385 31.72 29.79 -11.49
N ALA A 386 32.03 29.74 -12.80
CA ALA A 386 32.62 30.86 -13.47
C ALA A 386 31.71 32.10 -13.49
N TYR A 387 30.40 31.90 -13.64
CA TYR A 387 29.41 32.99 -13.55
C TYR A 387 29.41 33.62 -12.16
N ASP A 388 29.31 32.81 -11.10
CA ASP A 388 29.36 33.31 -9.71
C ASP A 388 30.69 34.03 -9.45
N ALA A 389 31.80 33.45 -9.88
CA ALA A 389 33.11 34.08 -9.72
C ALA A 389 33.23 35.47 -10.38
N MET A 390 32.50 35.73 -11.45
CA MET A 390 32.47 37.02 -12.12
C MET A 390 31.48 38.02 -11.52
N THR A 391 30.39 37.54 -10.99
CA THR A 391 29.27 38.34 -10.46
C THR A 391 29.33 38.60 -8.94
N SER A 392 30.23 37.94 -8.25
CA SER A 392 30.47 38.10 -6.82
C SER A 392 31.62 39.04 -6.51
N LYS A 393 31.55 39.66 -5.30
CA LYS A 393 32.64 40.49 -4.76
C LYS A 393 33.85 39.63 -4.38
N ARG A 394 35.04 40.00 -4.84
CA ARG A 394 36.29 39.34 -4.49
C ARG A 394 37.25 40.29 -3.76
N SER A 395 38.26 39.78 -3.07
CA SER A 395 39.25 40.60 -2.33
C SER A 395 39.92 41.72 -3.14
N TYR A 396 40.03 41.52 -4.43
CA TYR A 396 40.76 42.36 -5.37
C TYR A 396 39.87 42.95 -6.50
N ARG A 397 38.55 42.70 -6.49
CA ARG A 397 37.68 43.11 -7.57
C ARG A 397 36.22 43.19 -7.13
N GLU A 398 35.53 44.26 -7.48
CA GLU A 398 34.07 44.36 -7.41
C GLU A 398 33.40 43.47 -8.49
N PRO A 399 32.12 43.11 -8.35
CA PRO A 399 31.36 42.37 -9.34
C PRO A 399 31.48 43.02 -10.73
N LEU A 400 31.65 42.18 -11.77
CA LEU A 400 31.72 42.69 -13.13
C LEU A 400 30.35 43.18 -13.62
N PRO A 401 30.31 44.22 -14.49
CA PRO A 401 29.08 44.58 -15.17
C PRO A 401 28.52 43.43 -16.00
N GLN A 402 27.19 43.27 -16.04
CA GLN A 402 26.53 42.15 -16.73
C GLN A 402 26.98 41.97 -18.19
N ALA A 403 27.14 43.09 -18.93
CA ALA A 403 27.62 43.04 -20.31
C ALA A 403 29.02 42.40 -20.43
N VAL A 404 29.91 42.64 -19.46
CA VAL A 404 31.26 42.07 -19.43
C VAL A 404 31.19 40.59 -19.12
N VAL A 405 30.35 40.20 -18.15
CA VAL A 405 30.12 38.78 -17.79
C VAL A 405 29.60 38.02 -19.02
N ARG A 406 28.63 38.60 -19.71
CA ARG A 406 28.08 38.03 -20.95
C ARG A 406 29.17 37.81 -22.01
N GLU A 407 30.04 38.82 -22.27
CA GLU A 407 31.14 38.67 -23.22
C GLU A 407 32.13 37.56 -22.82
N GLU A 408 32.46 37.41 -21.53
CA GLU A 408 33.37 36.40 -21.06
C GLU A 408 32.77 34.99 -21.24
N ILE A 409 31.46 34.78 -20.98
CA ILE A 409 30.80 33.52 -21.28
C ILE A 409 30.80 33.21 -22.78
N VAL A 410 30.55 34.20 -23.65
CA VAL A 410 30.62 34.02 -25.11
C VAL A 410 32.04 33.62 -25.54
N LYS A 411 33.09 34.28 -25.06
CA LYS A 411 34.49 33.97 -25.38
C LYS A 411 34.89 32.56 -24.84
N GLY A 412 34.34 32.16 -23.69
CA GLY A 412 34.58 30.88 -23.07
C GLY A 412 33.88 29.71 -23.76
N SER A 413 32.82 29.95 -24.52
CA SER A 413 32.07 28.90 -25.21
C SER A 413 32.94 28.13 -26.21
N GLY A 414 32.93 26.78 -26.12
CA GLY A 414 33.74 25.88 -26.95
C GLY A 414 35.21 25.79 -26.51
N THR A 415 35.66 26.59 -25.53
CA THR A 415 37.03 26.57 -25.00
C THR A 415 37.04 26.21 -23.50
N GLN A 416 36.62 27.11 -22.65
CA GLN A 416 36.48 26.85 -21.21
C GLN A 416 35.20 26.06 -20.91
N PHE A 417 34.09 26.41 -21.58
CA PHE A 417 32.75 25.92 -21.32
C PHE A 417 32.24 25.05 -22.46
N ASP A 418 31.40 24.08 -22.11
CA ASP A 418 30.56 23.40 -23.09
C ASP A 418 29.63 24.41 -23.78
N PRO A 419 29.61 24.47 -25.13
CA PRO A 419 28.77 25.40 -25.86
C PRO A 419 27.29 25.35 -25.50
N ARG A 420 26.76 24.15 -25.24
CA ARG A 420 25.36 23.94 -24.88
C ARG A 420 25.00 24.64 -23.56
N PHE A 421 25.83 24.50 -22.55
CA PHE A 421 25.55 25.07 -21.22
C PHE A 421 25.93 26.55 -21.17
N ALA A 422 26.93 26.98 -21.93
CA ALA A 422 27.24 28.40 -22.14
C ALA A 422 26.04 29.13 -22.78
N GLU A 423 25.40 28.56 -23.80
CA GLU A 423 24.23 29.15 -24.48
C GLU A 423 23.04 29.27 -23.50
N ILE A 424 22.81 28.26 -22.65
CA ILE A 424 21.75 28.29 -21.60
C ILE A 424 22.05 29.40 -20.59
N MET A 425 23.30 29.54 -20.14
CA MET A 425 23.69 30.60 -19.22
C MET A 425 23.55 31.98 -19.84
N LEU A 426 23.90 32.16 -21.13
CA LEU A 426 23.68 33.43 -21.88
C LEU A 426 22.19 33.78 -21.92
N LYS A 427 21.32 32.79 -22.13
CA LYS A 427 19.86 33.00 -22.07
C LYS A 427 19.42 33.47 -20.67
N LEU A 428 19.90 32.85 -19.59
CA LEU A 428 19.61 33.28 -18.24
C LEU A 428 20.08 34.74 -17.99
N ILE A 429 21.27 35.12 -18.47
CA ILE A 429 21.79 36.47 -18.36
C ILE A 429 20.93 37.46 -19.15
N ASP A 430 20.51 37.10 -20.37
CA ASP A 430 19.71 37.98 -21.27
C ASP A 430 18.26 38.16 -20.73
N ASP A 431 17.72 37.16 -20.02
CA ASP A 431 16.41 37.22 -19.38
C ASP A 431 16.44 38.04 -18.07
N ASP A 432 17.59 38.15 -17.39
CA ASP A 432 17.78 38.89 -16.13
C ASP A 432 18.07 40.40 -16.39
N LYS A 433 17.05 41.12 -16.77
CA LYS A 433 17.16 42.55 -17.14
C LYS A 433 17.63 43.45 -16.00
N ASP A 434 17.32 43.09 -14.77
CA ASP A 434 17.60 43.87 -13.57
C ASP A 434 18.88 43.42 -12.83
N TYR A 435 19.59 42.47 -13.40
CA TYR A 435 20.82 41.91 -12.87
C TYR A 435 20.61 41.33 -11.45
N ASN A 436 19.47 40.66 -11.21
CA ASN A 436 19.10 40.09 -9.94
C ASN A 436 19.83 38.77 -9.63
N LEU A 437 20.35 38.09 -10.68
CA LEU A 437 21.12 36.86 -10.49
C LEU A 437 22.52 37.08 -9.89
N LYS A 438 23.02 38.34 -9.89
CA LYS A 438 24.29 38.64 -9.21
C LYS A 438 24.15 38.46 -7.70
N GLU A 439 25.30 38.35 -7.01
CA GLU A 439 25.35 38.41 -5.57
C GLU A 439 24.63 39.65 -5.01
N ASN A 440 23.49 39.50 -4.40
CA ASN A 440 22.89 40.52 -3.55
C ASN A 440 23.59 40.42 -2.19
N GLY A 441 24.60 41.28 -1.97
CA GLY A 441 25.22 41.41 -0.66
C GLY A 441 24.14 41.80 0.34
N ASP A 442 23.71 40.84 1.13
CA ASP A 442 23.22 41.00 2.50
C ASP A 442 22.46 39.74 2.95
N GLU A 443 23.17 38.88 3.65
CA GLU A 443 22.68 38.40 4.94
C GLU A 443 23.88 37.92 5.77
N PRO A 444 24.27 38.73 6.81
CA PRO A 444 25.19 38.20 7.82
C PRO A 444 24.45 37.11 8.64
N TYR A 445 25.19 36.08 9.05
CA TYR A 445 24.71 35.05 9.98
C TYR A 445 24.06 35.65 11.23
#